data_e5625ab61f5ca86379582e48b09710ee
#
_entry.id   e5625ab61f5ca86379582e48b09710ee
#
_cell.length_a   1.000
_cell.length_b   1.000
_cell.length_c   1.000
_cell.angle_alpha   90.00
_cell.angle_beta   90.00
_cell.angle_gamma   90.00
#
_symmetry.space_group_name_H-M   'P 1'
#
loop_
_entity.id
_entity.type
_entity.pdbx_description
1 polymer ?
#
loop_
_entity_poly.entity_id
_entity_poly.type
_entity_poly.pdbx_seq_one_letter_code
_entity_poly.pdbx_strand_id
1 'polypeptide(L)' 'MKTPTLFREYIWLVNTIYRAGKISLADINTRWMRTDMSGGLPLSRTTFNRHKDAIEDIFGI' A
#
# COMPACT_ATOMS: atom_id res chain seq x y z
N MET A 1 12.96 16.09 -8.90
CA MET A 1 13.26 14.64 -8.88
C MET A 1 11.97 13.87 -8.65
N LYS A 2 11.70 12.88 -9.49
CA LYS A 2 10.50 12.06 -9.32
C LYS A 2 10.71 11.03 -8.22
N THR A 3 9.79 10.97 -7.27
CA THR A 3 9.77 9.90 -6.28
C THR A 3 9.50 8.57 -6.99
N PRO A 4 10.28 7.50 -6.71
CA PRO A 4 10.00 6.21 -7.30
C PRO A 4 8.57 5.74 -7.01
N THR A 5 7.91 5.18 -8.01
CA THR A 5 6.52 4.71 -7.88
C THR A 5 6.35 3.74 -6.72
N LEU A 6 7.29 2.81 -6.58
CA LEU A 6 7.25 1.81 -5.51
C LEU A 6 7.28 2.47 -4.13
N PHE A 7 8.10 3.50 -3.96
CA PHE A 7 8.20 4.21 -2.70
C PHE A 7 6.89 4.95 -2.37
N ARG A 8 6.26 5.55 -3.39
CA ARG A 8 4.96 6.20 -3.23
C ARG A 8 3.89 5.21 -2.80
N GLU A 9 3.91 4.00 -3.34
CA GLU A 9 3.00 2.92 -2.94
C GLU A 9 3.19 2.55 -1.48
N TYR A 10 4.43 2.44 -1.02
CA TYR A 10 4.74 2.14 0.37
C TYR A 10 4.21 3.23 1.31
N ILE A 11 4.45 4.49 0.98
CA ILE A 11 3.97 5.62 1.78
C ILE A 11 2.44 5.60 1.86
N TRP A 12 1.78 5.35 0.73
CA TRP A 12 0.33 5.28 0.68
C TRP A 12 -0.20 4.15 1.58
N LEU A 13 0.41 2.98 1.52
CA LEU A 13 0.01 1.84 2.35
C LEU A 13 0.20 2.12 3.83
N VAL A 14 1.35 2.65 4.21
CA VAL A 14 1.64 2.98 5.61
C VAL A 14 0.59 3.95 6.14
N ASN A 15 0.35 5.03 5.42
CA ASN A 15 -0.64 6.02 5.83
C ASN A 15 -2.04 5.43 5.94
N THR A 16 -2.44 4.59 4.99
CA THR A 16 -3.75 3.98 4.97
C THR A 16 -3.95 3.06 6.17
N ILE A 17 -2.97 2.20 6.43
CA ILE A 17 -3.01 1.25 7.54
C ILE A 17 -3.02 1.98 8.89
N TYR A 18 -2.15 2.99 9.05
CA TYR A 18 -2.07 3.75 10.28
C TYR A 18 -3.36 4.49 10.61
N ARG A 19 -3.98 5.12 9.60
CA ARG A 19 -5.21 5.87 9.81
C ARG A 19 -6.40 4.98 10.15
N ALA A 20 -6.42 3.77 9.59
CA ALA A 20 -7.53 2.85 9.79
C ALA A 20 -7.42 2.06 11.09
N GLY A 21 -6.19 1.87 11.59
CA GLY A 21 -5.89 1.00 12.74
C GLY A 21 -5.96 -0.47 12.35
N LYS A 22 -7.15 -0.97 12.11
CA LYS A 22 -7.36 -2.32 11.56
C LYS A 22 -8.07 -2.20 10.23
N ILE A 23 -7.53 -2.87 9.19
CA ILE A 23 -8.11 -2.80 7.85
C ILE A 23 -7.82 -4.12 7.13
N SER A 24 -8.82 -4.63 6.43
CA SER A 24 -8.67 -5.84 5.62
C SER A 24 -8.05 -5.51 4.26
N LEU A 25 -7.52 -6.54 3.58
CA LEU A 25 -7.03 -6.36 2.22
C LEU A 25 -8.15 -5.89 1.28
N ALA A 26 -9.37 -6.36 1.48
CA ALA A 26 -10.51 -5.93 0.67
C ALA A 26 -10.74 -4.42 0.82
N ASP A 27 -10.68 -3.89 2.04
CA ASP A 27 -10.84 -2.46 2.31
C ASP A 27 -9.68 -1.65 1.74
N ILE A 28 -8.46 -2.16 1.86
CA ILE A 28 -7.29 -1.53 1.25
C ILE A 28 -7.47 -1.42 -0.25
N ASN A 29 -7.91 -2.51 -0.91
CA ASN A 29 -8.11 -2.51 -2.35
C ASN A 29 -9.24 -1.56 -2.79
N THR A 30 -10.30 -1.44 -2.01
CA THR A 30 -11.36 -0.48 -2.30
C THR A 30 -10.80 0.94 -2.39
N ARG A 31 -9.90 1.30 -1.49
CA ARG A 31 -9.23 2.61 -1.49
C ARG A 31 -8.13 2.70 -2.54
N TRP A 32 -7.35 1.63 -2.69
CA TRP A 32 -6.23 1.56 -3.63
C TRP A 32 -6.69 1.78 -5.08
N MET A 33 -7.80 1.13 -5.46
CA MET A 33 -8.32 1.23 -6.82
C MET A 33 -8.78 2.65 -7.19
N ARG A 34 -8.97 3.52 -6.21
CA ARG A 34 -9.31 4.94 -6.43
C ARG A 34 -8.09 5.80 -6.67
N THR A 35 -6.88 5.27 -6.45
CA THR A 35 -5.65 6.02 -6.68
C THR A 35 -5.21 5.90 -8.13
N ASP A 36 -4.49 6.93 -8.61
CA ASP A 36 -3.91 6.90 -9.95
C ASP A 36 -2.85 5.81 -10.07
N MET A 37 -2.17 5.49 -8.97
CA MET A 37 -1.12 4.48 -8.95
C MET A 37 -1.63 3.08 -9.25
N SER A 38 -2.91 2.82 -8.98
CA SER A 38 -3.49 1.49 -9.16
C SER A 38 -3.79 1.15 -10.61
N GLY A 39 -4.01 2.16 -11.44
CA GLY A 39 -4.52 1.93 -12.79
C GLY A 39 -5.89 1.27 -12.81
N GLY A 40 -6.64 1.36 -11.70
CA GLY A 40 -7.94 0.72 -11.55
C GLY A 40 -7.89 -0.75 -11.15
N LEU A 41 -6.70 -1.29 -10.91
CA LEU A 41 -6.52 -2.70 -10.57
C LEU A 41 -6.24 -2.88 -9.07
N PRO A 42 -6.78 -3.95 -8.45
CA PRO A 42 -6.50 -4.23 -7.04
C PRO A 42 -5.09 -4.79 -6.85
N LEU A 43 -4.56 -4.63 -5.64
CA LEU A 43 -3.33 -5.31 -5.25
C LEU A 43 -3.62 -6.80 -5.07
N SER A 44 -2.78 -7.67 -5.65
CA SER A 44 -2.86 -9.09 -5.35
C SER A 44 -2.39 -9.33 -3.92
N ARG A 45 -2.83 -10.44 -3.34
CA ARG A 45 -2.40 -10.81 -1.98
C ARG A 45 -0.87 -10.93 -1.92
N THR A 46 -0.25 -11.53 -2.93
CA THR A 46 1.21 -11.68 -2.99
C THR A 46 1.90 -10.32 -3.00
N THR A 47 1.44 -9.40 -3.86
CA THR A 47 2.01 -8.06 -3.94
C THR A 47 1.82 -7.31 -2.63
N PHE A 48 0.63 -7.40 -2.03
CA PHE A 48 0.36 -6.76 -0.75
C PHE A 48 1.29 -7.27 0.35
N ASN A 49 1.48 -8.59 0.43
CA ASN A 49 2.37 -9.19 1.43
C ASN A 49 3.82 -8.76 1.23
N ARG A 50 4.28 -8.67 -0.03
CA ARG A 50 5.62 -8.18 -0.33
C ARG A 50 5.81 -6.73 0.09
N HIS A 51 4.83 -5.88 -0.17
CA HIS A 51 4.88 -4.48 0.23
C HIS A 51 4.85 -4.36 1.76
N LYS A 52 4.02 -5.15 2.42
CA LYS A 52 3.94 -5.16 3.88
C LYS A 52 5.28 -5.56 4.50
N ASP A 53 5.90 -6.62 4.00
CA ASP A 53 7.20 -7.08 4.50
C ASP A 53 8.28 -6.02 4.28
N ALA A 54 8.30 -5.39 3.10
CA ALA A 54 9.24 -4.33 2.80
C ALA A 54 9.04 -3.12 3.71
N ILE A 55 7.79 -2.75 3.99
CA ILE A 55 7.46 -1.64 4.88
C ILE A 55 7.95 -1.93 6.30
N GLU A 56 7.71 -3.14 6.80
CA GLU A 56 8.18 -3.54 8.12
C GLU A 56 9.71 -3.46 8.20
N ASP A 57 10.40 -3.87 7.16
CA ASP A 57 11.86 -3.86 7.09
C ASP A 57 12.41 -2.43 7.02
N ILE A 58 11.83 -1.60 6.16
CA ILE A 58 12.32 -0.23 5.92
C ILE A 58 11.97 0.71 7.08
N PHE A 59 10.75 0.62 7.59
CA PHE A 59 10.24 1.56 8.59
C PHE A 59 10.29 1.02 10.02
N GLY A 60 10.60 -0.23 10.21
CA GLY A 60 10.72 -0.83 11.54
C GLY A 60 9.40 -0.98 12.28
N ILE A 61 8.31 -1.20 11.56
CA ILE A 61 6.97 -1.30 12.16
C ILE A 61 6.33 -2.65 11.92
#